data_ad4cffb21c1ca744aa4fec85b3b4fa21
#
_entry.id   ad4cffb21c1ca744aa4fec85b3b4fa21
#
_cell.length_a   1.000
_cell.length_b   1.000
_cell.length_c   1.000
_cell.angle_alpha   90.00
_cell.angle_beta   90.00
_cell.angle_gamma   90.00
#
_symmetry.space_group_name_H-M   'P 1'
#
loop_
_entity.id
_entity.type
_entity.pdbx_description
1 polymer ?
#
loop_
_entity_poly.entity_id
_entity_poly.type
_entity_poly.pdbx_seq_one_letter_code
_entity_poly.pdbx_strand_id
1 'polypeptide(L)' 'MNGTHLLDRITSNPRQCGGRPCIRGMRIRVKDVLDMLAGGATEAQILQDYPYLEQDDIRACLEYASAQVDHAVVMTEA' A
#
# COMPACT_ATOMS: atom_id res chain seq x y z
N MET A 1 9.07 2.38 18.12
CA MET A 1 9.02 2.28 17.62
C MET A 1 8.71 1.87 16.76
N ASN A 2 8.56 1.52 16.56
CA ASN A 2 8.28 1.07 15.92
C ASN A 2 7.60 1.27 14.80
N GLY A 3 6.58 1.31 14.59
CA GLY A 3 5.82 1.63 13.42
C GLY A 3 6.51 2.52 12.42
N THR A 4 7.54 3.07 12.84
CA THR A 4 8.31 3.94 11.97
C THR A 4 8.87 3.21 10.75
N HIS A 5 8.82 1.90 10.74
CA HIS A 5 9.39 1.14 9.65
C HIS A 5 8.34 0.57 8.71
N LEU A 6 7.11 1.08 8.79
CA LEU A 6 6.06 0.59 7.90
C LEU A 6 6.44 0.73 6.43
N LEU A 7 7.03 1.85 6.06
CA LEU A 7 7.38 2.08 4.67
C LEU A 7 8.46 1.14 4.15
N ASP A 8 9.21 0.50 5.05
CA ASP A 8 10.18 -0.51 4.63
C ASP A 8 9.51 -1.72 4.00
N ARG A 9 8.22 -1.90 4.23
CA ARG A 9 7.46 -2.99 3.62
C ARG A 9 7.11 -2.72 2.17
N ILE A 10 7.31 -1.50 1.71
CA ILE A 10 7.00 -1.13 0.33
C ILE A 10 8.27 -1.19 -0.48
N THR A 11 8.26 -2.02 -1.52
CA THR A 11 9.44 -2.23 -2.36
C THR A 11 9.12 -1.85 -3.79
N SER A 12 10.16 -1.54 -4.54
CA SER A 12 10.01 -1.18 -5.93
C SER A 12 11.11 -1.90 -6.72
N ASN A 13 10.72 -2.67 -7.71
CA ASN A 13 11.64 -3.45 -8.49
C ASN A 13 11.21 -3.35 -9.95
N PRO A 14 12.08 -2.85 -10.85
CA PRO A 14 11.70 -2.71 -12.26
C PRO A 14 11.28 -4.02 -12.91
N ARG A 15 11.69 -5.14 -12.35
CA ARG A 15 11.39 -6.45 -12.92
C ARG A 15 10.16 -7.08 -12.31
N GLN A 16 9.48 -6.36 -11.45
CA GLN A 16 8.35 -6.89 -10.73
C GLN A 16 7.25 -5.85 -10.68
N CYS A 17 6.02 -6.26 -10.92
CA CYS A 17 4.87 -5.37 -10.91
C CYS A 17 5.06 -4.17 -11.83
N GLY A 18 5.87 -4.33 -12.89
CA GLY A 18 6.12 -3.22 -13.81
C GLY A 18 6.85 -2.06 -13.19
N GLY A 19 7.61 -2.30 -12.15
CA GLY A 19 8.33 -1.25 -11.43
C GLY A 19 7.47 -0.47 -10.46
N ARG A 20 6.21 -0.86 -10.30
CA ARG A 20 5.31 -0.17 -9.39
C ARG A 20 5.55 -0.63 -7.95
N PRO A 21 5.17 0.20 -6.96
CA PRO A 21 5.36 -0.19 -5.57
C PRO A 21 4.60 -1.48 -5.24
N CYS A 22 5.31 -2.40 -4.63
CA CYS A 22 4.79 -3.70 -4.23
C CYS A 22 5.03 -3.88 -2.74
N ILE A 23 4.45 -4.94 -2.18
CA ILE A 23 4.56 -5.24 -0.76
C ILE A 23 5.61 -6.33 -0.55
N ARG A 24 6.65 -5.99 0.18
CA ARG A 24 7.71 -6.92 0.60
C ARG A 24 8.23 -7.81 -0.53
N GLY A 25 8.40 -7.22 -1.72
CA GLY A 25 8.92 -7.95 -2.86
C GLY A 25 7.94 -8.95 -3.47
N MET A 26 6.71 -8.98 -2.99
CA MET A 26 5.69 -9.87 -3.54
C MET A 26 5.04 -9.24 -4.76
N ARG A 27 4.23 -10.02 -5.46
CA ARG A 27 3.60 -9.53 -6.69
C ARG A 27 2.26 -8.85 -6.45
N ILE A 28 2.03 -8.39 -5.25
CA ILE A 28 0.85 -7.61 -4.95
C ILE A 28 1.28 -6.16 -4.81
N ARG A 29 0.59 -5.27 -5.53
CA ARG A 29 0.94 -3.86 -5.54
C ARG A 29 0.25 -3.12 -4.44
N VAL A 30 0.86 -2.01 -4.02
CA VAL A 30 0.19 -1.08 -3.11
C VAL A 30 -1.15 -0.67 -3.68
N LYS A 31 -1.19 -0.37 -4.98
CA LYS A 31 -2.44 0.03 -5.63
C LYS A 31 -3.52 -1.03 -5.48
N ASP A 32 -3.15 -2.31 -5.56
CA ASP A 32 -4.14 -3.38 -5.46
C ASP A 32 -4.84 -3.35 -4.10
N VAL A 33 -4.06 -3.14 -3.04
CA VAL A 33 -4.63 -3.07 -1.69
C VAL A 33 -5.50 -1.83 -1.54
N LEU A 34 -5.02 -0.70 -2.05
CA LEU A 34 -5.77 0.54 -1.95
C LEU A 34 -7.08 0.45 -2.73
N ASP A 35 -7.06 -0.19 -3.90
CA ASP A 35 -8.28 -0.37 -4.69
C ASP A 35 -9.29 -1.22 -3.95
N MET A 36 -8.84 -2.27 -3.27
CA MET A 36 -9.75 -3.10 -2.49
C MET A 36 -10.40 -2.30 -1.37
N LEU A 37 -9.60 -1.51 -0.66
CA LEU A 37 -10.13 -0.68 0.40
C LEU A 37 -11.12 0.36 -0.15
N ALA A 38 -10.78 0.97 -1.27
CA ALA A 38 -11.66 1.96 -1.89
C ALA A 38 -12.97 1.32 -2.34
N GLY A 39 -12.93 0.05 -2.70
CA GLY A 39 -14.12 -0.68 -3.10
C GLY A 39 -14.96 -1.18 -1.95
N GLY A 40 -14.55 -0.90 -0.72
CA GLY A 40 -15.34 -1.26 0.45
C GLY A 40 -14.89 -2.49 1.20
N ALA A 41 -13.81 -3.13 0.77
CA ALA A 41 -13.29 -4.28 1.49
C ALA A 41 -12.74 -3.84 2.84
N THR A 42 -12.97 -4.66 3.85
CA THR A 42 -12.38 -4.42 5.16
C THR A 42 -10.97 -5.01 5.20
N GLU A 43 -10.17 -4.55 6.15
CA GLU A 43 -8.85 -5.14 6.33
C GLU A 43 -8.95 -6.64 6.58
N ALA A 44 -9.92 -7.05 7.39
CA ALA A 44 -10.12 -8.46 7.69
C ALA A 44 -10.38 -9.27 6.42
N GLN A 45 -11.19 -8.72 5.51
CA GLN A 45 -11.48 -9.41 4.25
C GLN A 45 -10.24 -9.53 3.40
N ILE A 46 -9.44 -8.48 3.33
CA ILE A 46 -8.22 -8.51 2.54
C ILE A 46 -7.26 -9.56 3.10
N LEU A 47 -7.09 -9.59 4.41
CA LEU A 47 -6.20 -10.57 5.04
C LEU A 47 -6.70 -11.98 4.87
N GLN A 48 -8.02 -12.16 4.82
CA GLN A 48 -8.60 -13.47 4.59
C GLN A 48 -8.35 -13.95 3.16
N ASP A 49 -8.48 -13.04 2.20
CA ASP A 49 -8.29 -13.37 0.79
C ASP A 49 -6.82 -13.51 0.41
N TYR A 50 -5.95 -12.80 1.13
CA TYR A 50 -4.52 -12.79 0.86
C TYR A 50 -3.77 -13.12 2.15
N PRO A 51 -3.79 -14.40 2.53
CA PRO A 51 -3.28 -14.78 3.86
C PRO A 51 -1.78 -14.56 4.05
N TYR A 52 -1.04 -14.31 2.98
CA TYR A 52 0.38 -13.98 3.11
C TYR A 52 0.58 -12.50 3.48
N LEU A 53 -0.46 -11.69 3.45
CA LEU A 53 -0.37 -10.31 3.90
C LEU A 53 -0.53 -10.23 5.40
N GLU A 54 0.07 -9.22 5.98
CA GLU A 54 -0.04 -8.91 7.40
C GLU A 54 -0.77 -7.57 7.56
N GLN A 55 -1.33 -7.36 8.72
CA GLN A 55 -2.04 -6.11 8.95
C GLN A 55 -1.13 -4.90 8.73
N ASP A 56 0.13 -5.01 9.13
CA ASP A 56 1.07 -3.91 8.92
C ASP A 56 1.35 -3.67 7.45
N ASP A 57 1.15 -4.66 6.59
CA ASP A 57 1.27 -4.44 5.15
C ASP A 57 0.20 -3.48 4.65
N ILE A 58 -1.03 -3.64 5.16
CA ILE A 58 -2.12 -2.74 4.79
C ILE A 58 -1.84 -1.34 5.33
N ARG A 59 -1.38 -1.25 6.56
CA ARG A 59 -1.03 0.04 7.14
C ARG A 59 0.08 0.72 6.36
N ALA A 60 1.05 -0.07 5.89
CA ALA A 60 2.13 0.47 5.08
C ALA A 60 1.61 1.05 3.77
N CYS A 61 0.64 0.39 3.16
CA CYS A 61 0.02 0.91 1.94
C CYS A 61 -0.66 2.25 2.20
N LEU A 62 -1.37 2.36 3.31
CA LEU A 62 -2.04 3.61 3.67
C LEU A 62 -1.02 4.70 3.95
N GLU A 63 0.05 4.37 4.63
CA GLU A 63 1.11 5.32 4.93
C GLU A 63 1.76 5.81 3.62
N TYR A 64 2.02 4.89 2.71
CA TYR A 64 2.60 5.23 1.44
C TYR A 64 1.68 6.19 0.66
N ALA A 65 0.39 5.88 0.63
CA ALA A 65 -0.58 6.71 -0.08
C ALA A 65 -0.66 8.10 0.54
N SER A 66 -0.63 8.15 1.86
CA SER A 66 -0.68 9.42 2.57
C SER A 66 0.50 10.31 2.19
N ALA A 67 1.69 9.71 2.11
CA ALA A 67 2.88 10.46 1.74
C ALA A 67 2.79 10.99 0.32
N GLN A 68 2.22 10.20 -0.60
CA GLN A 68 2.08 10.61 -1.98
C GLN A 68 1.10 11.77 -2.13
N VAL A 69 0.02 11.70 -1.39
CA VAL A 69 -1.00 12.74 -1.46
C VAL A 69 -0.47 14.06 -0.90
N ASP A 70 0.23 13.99 0.20
CA ASP A 70 0.80 15.17 0.82
C ASP A 70 1.73 15.88 -0.14
N HIS A 71 2.44 15.11 -0.93
CA HIS A 71 3.40 15.64 -1.87
C HIS A 71 2.73 16.45 -2.97
N ALA A 72 1.56 16.11 -3.34
CA ALA A 72 1.00 16.66 -4.54
C ALA A 72 0.40 17.99 -4.41
N VAL A 73 -0.17 18.39 -3.77
CA VAL A 73 -0.74 19.56 -3.77
C VAL A 73 -1.53 20.15 -4.62
N VAL A 74 -1.99 20.29 -5.01
CA VAL A 74 -2.59 20.75 -5.76
C VAL A 74 -3.61 21.39 -5.77
N MET A 75 -4.07 21.63 -5.80
CA MET A 75 -4.88 21.99 -5.83
C MET A 75 -5.82 22.49 -6.13
N THR A 76 -6.36 22.48 -6.23
CA THR A 76 -7.26 22.65 -6.60
C THR A 76 -8.13 23.21 -6.01
N GLU A 77 -8.48 23.65 -5.73
CA GLU A 77 -9.24 24.06 -5.32
C GLU A 77 -10.17 24.26 -5.52
N ALA A 78 -10.46 24.22 -5.51
CA ALA A 78 -11.32 24.37 -5.71
C ALA A 78 -12.00 24.72 -5.58
#